data_86672c6d0fb32e0d205bd8cea7cbed2d
#
_entry.id   86672c6d0fb32e0d205bd8cea7cbed2d
#
_cell.length_a   1.000
_cell.length_b   1.000
_cell.length_c   1.000
_cell.angle_alpha   90.00
_cell.angle_beta   90.00
_cell.angle_gamma   90.00
#
_symmetry.space_group_name_H-M   'P 1'
#
loop_
_entity.id
_entity.type
_entity.pdbx_description
1 polymer ?
#
loop_
_entity_poly.entity_id
_entity_poly.type
_entity_poly.pdbx_seq_one_letter_code
_entity_poly.pdbx_strand_id
1 'polypeptide(L)'
;LKETITSVCAALVLAALILGIQTDIISAQSSNFQGGSPEISQTPDMRNIRILFPAGVRSSWHTHTWGQLLLIEEGIGLHQIRGRAIEEFHPGEPFWTPADVEHWHGAHPDVDAHQLTIYEGSVEWLDPVTDEQYHGVRIRPQSRSMR
;
A
#
# COMPACT_ATOMS: atom_id res chain seq x y z
N LEU A 1 -0.22 53.31 20.02
CA LEU A 1 -1.00 52.42 20.92
C LEU A 1 -2.28 51.89 20.27
N LYS A 2 -2.99 52.69 19.47
CA LYS A 2 -4.25 52.30 18.77
C LYS A 2 -3.98 51.30 17.63
N GLU A 3 -2.94 51.45 16.86
CA GLU A 3 -2.59 50.57 15.72
C GLU A 3 -2.12 49.17 16.19
N THR A 4 -1.46 49.07 17.32
CA THR A 4 -1.02 47.81 17.87
C THR A 4 -2.17 46.93 18.37
N ILE A 5 -3.20 47.54 18.93
CA ILE A 5 -4.39 46.84 19.42
C ILE A 5 -5.22 46.26 18.25
N THR A 6 -5.33 47.01 17.15
CA THR A 6 -6.07 46.58 15.96
C THR A 6 -5.42 45.39 15.27
N SER A 7 -4.06 45.35 15.22
CA SER A 7 -3.32 44.20 14.65
C SER A 7 -3.46 42.91 15.48
N VAL A 8 -3.44 43.05 16.82
CA VAL A 8 -3.59 41.88 17.71
C VAL A 8 -4.99 41.28 17.63
N CYS A 9 -6.03 42.13 17.58
CA CYS A 9 -7.40 41.65 17.43
C CYS A 9 -7.66 40.95 16.07
N ALA A 10 -7.09 41.46 14.97
CA ALA A 10 -7.18 40.81 13.66
C ALA A 10 -6.50 39.44 13.62
N ALA A 11 -5.35 39.31 14.27
CA ALA A 11 -4.62 38.03 14.34
C ALA A 11 -5.37 36.98 15.18
N LEU A 12 -6.03 37.38 16.27
CA LEU A 12 -6.82 36.50 17.12
C LEU A 12 -8.12 36.02 16.44
N VAL A 13 -8.77 36.87 15.65
CA VAL A 13 -9.97 36.51 14.87
C VAL A 13 -9.61 35.53 13.74
N LEU A 14 -8.46 35.71 13.09
CA LEU A 14 -8.01 34.80 12.04
C LEU A 14 -7.62 33.42 12.60
N ALA A 15 -6.99 33.36 13.77
CA ALA A 15 -6.66 32.11 14.46
C ALA A 15 -7.92 31.35 14.92
N ALA A 16 -8.95 32.03 15.38
CA ALA A 16 -10.22 31.42 15.75
C ALA A 16 -10.99 30.85 14.55
N LEU A 17 -10.93 31.50 13.39
CA LEU A 17 -11.52 31.01 12.15
C LEU A 17 -10.83 29.74 11.65
N ILE A 18 -9.51 29.63 11.77
CA ILE A 18 -8.76 28.44 11.35
C ILE A 18 -9.03 27.25 12.28
N LEU A 19 -9.17 27.48 13.60
CA LEU A 19 -9.55 26.41 14.54
C LEU A 19 -11.01 25.94 14.34
N GLY A 20 -11.93 26.82 13.99
CA GLY A 20 -13.34 26.48 13.73
C GLY A 20 -13.51 25.57 12.51
N ILE A 21 -12.75 25.77 11.45
CA ILE A 21 -12.82 24.95 10.23
C ILE A 21 -12.30 23.51 10.49
N GLN A 22 -11.30 23.34 11.34
CA GLN A 22 -10.79 22.00 11.68
C GLN A 22 -11.75 21.18 12.54
N THR A 23 -12.50 21.81 13.45
CA THR A 23 -13.49 21.12 14.27
C THR A 23 -14.71 20.66 13.47
N ASP A 24 -15.11 21.41 12.45
CA ASP A 24 -16.26 21.05 11.60
C ASP A 24 -15.97 19.84 10.69
N ILE A 25 -14.75 19.69 10.21
CA ILE A 25 -14.34 18.53 9.40
C ILE A 25 -14.35 17.24 10.24
N ILE A 26 -13.86 17.29 11.47
CA ILE A 26 -13.85 16.14 12.38
C ILE A 26 -15.28 15.78 12.80
N SER A 27 -16.13 16.76 13.07
CA SER A 27 -17.52 16.57 13.48
C SER A 27 -18.38 15.98 12.33
N ALA A 28 -18.18 16.43 11.10
CA ALA A 28 -18.91 15.91 9.93
C ALA A 28 -18.56 14.44 9.65
N GLN A 29 -17.31 14.03 9.89
CA GLN A 29 -16.87 12.65 9.68
C GLN A 29 -17.45 11.69 10.71
N SER A 30 -17.63 12.13 11.97
CA SER A 30 -18.21 11.30 13.04
C SER A 30 -19.68 10.97 12.83
N SER A 31 -20.44 11.81 12.11
CA SER A 31 -21.87 11.60 11.86
C SER A 31 -22.20 10.47 10.87
N ASN A 32 -21.20 9.96 10.15
CA ASN A 32 -21.36 8.88 9.17
C ASN A 32 -21.20 7.48 9.80
N PHE A 33 -20.89 7.39 11.09
CA PHE A 33 -20.68 6.12 11.77
C PHE A 33 -21.79 5.81 12.76
N GLN A 34 -22.20 4.55 12.85
CA GLN A 34 -23.25 4.06 13.72
C GLN A 34 -22.60 3.24 14.87
N GLY A 35 -23.16 3.33 16.07
CA GLY A 35 -22.69 2.56 17.23
C GLY A 35 -21.47 3.12 17.96
N GLY A 36 -20.94 4.27 17.51
CA GLY A 36 -19.81 4.98 18.11
C GLY A 36 -19.00 5.76 17.12
N SER A 37 -17.93 6.39 17.60
CA SER A 37 -16.96 7.12 16.77
C SER A 37 -15.72 6.27 16.56
N PRO A 38 -15.32 5.96 15.32
CA PRO A 38 -14.07 5.25 15.06
C PRO A 38 -12.86 6.15 15.34
N GLU A 39 -11.75 5.54 15.70
CA GLU A 39 -10.45 6.18 15.68
C GLU A 39 -9.88 6.08 14.26
N ILE A 40 -9.56 7.23 13.67
CA ILE A 40 -9.04 7.31 12.29
C ILE A 40 -7.62 7.85 12.33
N SER A 41 -6.67 7.02 11.91
CA SER A 41 -5.27 7.40 11.75
C SER A 41 -5.00 7.82 10.30
N GLN A 42 -4.19 8.85 10.13
CA GLN A 42 -3.67 9.25 8.82
C GLN A 42 -2.43 8.43 8.48
N THR A 43 -2.29 8.07 7.22
CA THR A 43 -1.11 7.36 6.69
C THR A 43 -0.51 8.17 5.54
N PRO A 44 0.15 9.34 5.84
CA PRO A 44 0.61 10.27 4.82
C PRO A 44 1.71 9.69 3.92
N ASP A 45 2.46 8.72 4.41
CA ASP A 45 3.58 8.10 3.70
C ASP A 45 3.17 6.85 2.90
N MET A 46 1.90 6.47 2.93
CA MET A 46 1.40 5.33 2.16
C MET A 46 1.45 5.61 0.67
N ARG A 47 2.07 4.71 -0.08
CA ARG A 47 2.19 4.76 -1.53
C ARG A 47 1.29 3.70 -2.15
N ASN A 48 0.64 4.08 -3.24
CA ASN A 48 -0.07 3.16 -4.12
C ASN A 48 0.42 3.39 -5.55
N ILE A 49 0.85 2.33 -6.21
CA ILE A 49 1.34 2.38 -7.59
C ILE A 49 0.75 1.22 -8.39
N ARG A 50 0.47 1.47 -9.66
CA ARG A 50 0.16 0.44 -10.64
C ARG A 50 1.39 0.13 -11.45
N ILE A 51 1.69 -1.15 -11.57
CA ILE A 51 2.83 -1.64 -12.33
C ILE A 51 2.31 -2.61 -13.39
N LEU A 52 2.65 -2.36 -14.65
CA LEU A 52 2.52 -3.35 -15.70
C LEU A 52 3.85 -4.12 -15.79
N PHE A 53 3.80 -5.40 -15.49
CA PHE A 53 4.87 -6.35 -15.81
C PHE A 53 4.52 -7.07 -17.12
N PRO A 54 5.25 -6.85 -18.22
CA PRO A 54 5.14 -7.71 -19.39
C PRO A 54 5.46 -9.18 -19.02
N ALA A 55 4.96 -10.12 -19.83
CA ALA A 55 5.24 -11.54 -19.68
C ALA A 55 6.74 -11.80 -19.46
N GLY A 56 7.10 -12.58 -18.46
CA GLY A 56 8.48 -12.90 -18.10
C GLY A 56 9.23 -11.84 -17.29
N VAL A 57 8.67 -10.63 -17.11
CA VAL A 57 9.30 -9.55 -16.33
C VAL A 57 8.99 -9.72 -14.83
N ARG A 58 10.02 -9.51 -14.03
CA ARG A 58 9.98 -9.63 -12.56
C ARG A 58 10.87 -8.60 -11.88
N SER A 59 10.60 -8.31 -10.62
CA SER A 59 11.48 -7.51 -9.76
C SER A 59 12.72 -8.30 -9.34
N SER A 60 13.74 -7.63 -8.84
CA SER A 60 14.75 -8.26 -7.98
C SER A 60 14.14 -8.67 -6.64
N TRP A 61 14.86 -9.47 -5.85
CA TRP A 61 14.57 -9.68 -4.44
C TRP A 61 14.60 -8.33 -3.73
N HIS A 62 13.69 -8.12 -2.78
CA HIS A 62 13.61 -6.89 -2.00
C HIS A 62 12.84 -7.10 -0.69
N THR A 63 12.92 -6.11 0.19
CA THR A 63 12.14 -6.03 1.43
C THR A 63 11.44 -4.67 1.51
N HIS A 64 10.42 -4.59 2.36
CA HIS A 64 9.74 -3.35 2.72
C HIS A 64 9.72 -3.19 4.24
N THR A 65 9.99 -1.99 4.76
CA THR A 65 10.01 -1.72 6.22
C THR A 65 8.62 -1.83 6.87
N TRP A 66 7.54 -1.61 6.12
CA TRP A 66 6.16 -1.75 6.60
C TRP A 66 5.53 -3.08 6.15
N GLY A 67 6.00 -3.64 5.07
CA GLY A 67 5.40 -4.72 4.32
C GLY A 67 4.78 -4.23 3.01
N GLN A 68 4.09 -5.12 2.29
CA GLN A 68 3.52 -4.81 0.98
C GLN A 68 2.22 -5.56 0.76
N LEU A 69 1.17 -4.84 0.36
CA LEU A 69 -0.06 -5.41 -0.16
C LEU A 69 -0.02 -5.38 -1.68
N LEU A 70 -0.25 -6.54 -2.30
CA LEU A 70 -0.33 -6.71 -3.74
C LEU A 70 -1.72 -7.19 -4.16
N LEU A 71 -2.21 -6.68 -5.27
CA LEU A 71 -3.46 -7.09 -5.90
C LEU A 71 -3.23 -7.17 -7.41
N ILE A 72 -3.51 -8.31 -8.01
CA ILE A 72 -3.53 -8.44 -9.47
C ILE A 72 -4.87 -7.89 -9.97
N GLU A 73 -4.81 -6.90 -10.87
CA GLU A 73 -5.98 -6.29 -11.51
C GLU A 73 -6.31 -7.01 -12.83
N GLU A 74 -5.28 -7.44 -13.59
CA GLU A 74 -5.42 -8.18 -14.85
C GLU A 74 -4.23 -9.14 -15.04
N GLY A 75 -4.42 -10.24 -15.77
CA GLY A 75 -3.39 -11.19 -16.11
C GLY A 75 -3.05 -12.16 -14.99
N ILE A 76 -1.78 -12.57 -14.89
CA ILE A 76 -1.30 -13.55 -13.92
C ILE A 76 -0.02 -13.02 -13.26
N GLY A 77 -0.09 -12.80 -11.94
CA GLY A 77 1.03 -12.38 -11.12
C GLY A 77 1.73 -13.56 -10.44
N LEU A 78 3.04 -13.46 -10.31
CA LEU A 78 3.84 -14.37 -9.51
C LEU A 78 4.43 -13.62 -8.31
N HIS A 79 4.53 -14.33 -7.20
CA HIS A 79 5.18 -13.86 -5.99
C HIS A 79 5.94 -15.01 -5.32
N GLN A 80 7.06 -14.71 -4.72
CA GLN A 80 7.81 -15.68 -3.94
C GLN A 80 8.45 -15.03 -2.71
N ILE A 81 8.20 -15.60 -1.55
CA ILE A 81 9.01 -15.38 -0.35
C ILE A 81 10.25 -16.25 -0.45
N ARG A 82 11.43 -15.72 -0.12
CA ARG A 82 12.70 -16.48 -0.19
C ARG A 82 12.62 -17.79 0.60
N GLY A 83 12.99 -18.88 -0.07
CA GLY A 83 12.91 -20.22 0.50
C GLY A 83 11.55 -20.90 0.44
N ARG A 84 10.54 -20.27 -0.19
CA ARG A 84 9.21 -20.89 -0.42
C ARG A 84 8.98 -21.17 -1.90
N ALA A 85 7.93 -21.91 -2.20
CA ALA A 85 7.46 -22.08 -3.57
C ALA A 85 6.95 -20.74 -4.12
N ILE A 86 6.98 -20.59 -5.45
CA ILE A 86 6.36 -19.45 -6.14
C ILE A 86 4.84 -19.60 -6.05
N GLU A 87 4.17 -18.54 -5.63
CA GLU A 87 2.72 -18.45 -5.59
C GLU A 87 2.20 -17.71 -6.82
N GLU A 88 1.14 -18.25 -7.43
CA GLU A 88 0.48 -17.68 -8.61
C GLU A 88 -0.84 -17.02 -8.19
N PHE A 89 -1.02 -15.74 -8.52
CA PHE A 89 -2.19 -14.92 -8.17
C PHE A 89 -2.93 -14.45 -9.41
N HIS A 90 -4.25 -14.40 -9.29
CA HIS A 90 -5.18 -13.94 -10.33
C HIS A 90 -5.93 -12.68 -9.90
N PRO A 91 -6.65 -12.01 -10.83
CA PRO A 91 -7.43 -10.82 -10.50
C PRO A 91 -8.36 -11.02 -9.30
N GLY A 92 -8.33 -10.05 -8.38
CA GLY A 92 -9.13 -10.08 -7.16
C GLY A 92 -8.55 -10.91 -6.01
N GLU A 93 -7.37 -11.51 -6.16
CA GLU A 93 -6.66 -12.26 -5.12
C GLU A 93 -5.58 -11.37 -4.47
N PRO A 94 -5.86 -10.67 -3.35
CA PRO A 94 -4.85 -9.87 -2.66
C PRO A 94 -3.94 -10.76 -1.82
N PHE A 95 -2.68 -10.37 -1.69
CA PHE A 95 -1.78 -11.00 -0.74
C PHE A 95 -0.91 -9.98 -0.02
N TRP A 96 -0.55 -10.32 1.20
CA TRP A 96 0.26 -9.51 2.08
C TRP A 96 1.62 -10.13 2.32
N THR A 97 2.68 -9.36 2.07
CA THR A 97 4.04 -9.69 2.49
C THR A 97 4.39 -8.86 3.71
N PRO A 98 4.72 -9.48 4.86
CA PRO A 98 5.08 -8.74 6.07
C PRO A 98 6.34 -7.89 5.91
N ALA A 99 6.55 -6.95 6.86
CA ALA A 99 7.77 -6.17 6.94
C ALA A 99 9.02 -7.06 7.00
N ASP A 100 10.10 -6.58 6.37
CA ASP A 100 11.44 -7.18 6.37
C ASP A 100 11.52 -8.62 5.79
N VAL A 101 10.45 -9.07 5.13
CA VAL A 101 10.44 -10.38 4.46
C VAL A 101 10.98 -10.23 3.04
N GLU A 102 12.06 -10.97 2.73
CA GLU A 102 12.63 -11.00 1.39
C GLU A 102 11.69 -11.69 0.40
N HIS A 103 11.33 -11.00 -0.65
CA HIS A 103 10.42 -11.48 -1.68
C HIS A 103 10.70 -10.84 -3.04
N TRP A 104 10.11 -11.41 -4.08
CA TRP A 104 10.00 -10.81 -5.39
C TRP A 104 8.59 -11.02 -5.93
N HIS A 105 8.20 -10.21 -6.91
CA HIS A 105 6.95 -10.35 -7.66
C HIS A 105 7.14 -9.94 -9.12
N GLY A 106 6.21 -10.36 -9.97
CA GLY A 106 6.27 -10.09 -11.41
C GLY A 106 5.15 -10.78 -12.16
N ALA A 107 5.28 -10.87 -13.49
CA ALA A 107 4.33 -11.53 -14.37
C ALA A 107 4.61 -13.04 -14.48
N HIS A 108 3.63 -13.79 -14.96
CA HIS A 108 3.82 -15.15 -15.48
C HIS A 108 4.72 -15.13 -16.73
N PRO A 109 5.46 -16.21 -17.04
CA PRO A 109 6.31 -16.24 -18.25
C PRO A 109 5.60 -15.91 -19.56
N ASP A 110 4.33 -16.28 -19.69
CA ASP A 110 3.56 -16.21 -20.93
C ASP A 110 2.40 -15.19 -20.87
N VAL A 111 2.17 -14.53 -19.73
CA VAL A 111 1.03 -13.62 -19.52
C VAL A 111 1.48 -12.40 -18.75
N ASP A 112 1.13 -11.22 -19.23
CA ASP A 112 1.36 -9.95 -18.52
C ASP A 112 0.65 -9.92 -17.15
N ALA A 113 1.10 -9.06 -16.26
CA ALA A 113 0.42 -8.81 -15.00
C ALA A 113 0.27 -7.30 -14.76
N HIS A 114 -0.97 -6.85 -14.61
CA HIS A 114 -1.29 -5.52 -14.08
C HIS A 114 -1.47 -5.62 -12.58
N GLN A 115 -0.63 -4.95 -11.83
CA GLN A 115 -0.55 -5.07 -10.39
C GLN A 115 -0.74 -3.73 -9.70
N LEU A 116 -1.67 -3.67 -8.76
CA LEU A 116 -1.74 -2.60 -7.76
C LEU A 116 -0.87 -2.99 -6.57
N THR A 117 0.03 -2.10 -6.20
CA THR A 117 0.96 -2.26 -5.09
C THR A 117 0.72 -1.16 -4.06
N ILE A 118 0.56 -1.54 -2.79
CA ILE A 118 0.39 -0.61 -1.66
C ILE A 118 1.44 -0.92 -0.61
N TYR A 119 2.22 0.09 -0.21
CA TYR A 119 3.25 -0.02 0.81
C TYR A 119 3.52 1.33 1.48
N GLU A 120 4.23 1.31 2.60
CA GLU A 120 4.70 2.47 3.35
C GLU A 120 6.19 2.31 3.65
N GLY A 121 6.87 3.42 3.92
CA GLY A 121 8.29 3.43 4.27
C GLY A 121 9.21 3.18 3.09
N SER A 122 10.33 2.49 3.34
CA SER A 122 11.41 2.25 2.39
C SER A 122 11.37 0.86 1.77
N VAL A 123 12.01 0.75 0.61
CA VAL A 123 12.27 -0.52 -0.09
C VAL A 123 13.79 -0.71 -0.10
N GLU A 124 14.26 -1.90 0.31
CA GLU A 124 15.64 -2.33 0.15
C GLU A 124 15.73 -3.34 -0.99
N TRP A 125 16.49 -3.01 -2.03
CA TRP A 125 16.72 -3.87 -3.18
C TRP A 125 17.90 -4.80 -2.92
N LEU A 126 17.71 -6.09 -3.21
CA LEU A 126 18.68 -7.16 -3.03
C LEU A 126 19.14 -7.72 -4.38
N ASP A 127 19.62 -8.97 -4.39
CA ASP A 127 20.09 -9.66 -5.57
C ASP A 127 19.01 -9.85 -6.65
N PRO A 128 19.37 -9.92 -7.93
CA PRO A 128 18.44 -10.28 -8.99
C PRO A 128 17.89 -11.69 -8.81
N VAL A 129 16.61 -11.88 -9.20
CA VAL A 129 16.02 -13.22 -9.32
C VAL A 129 16.57 -13.90 -10.57
N THR A 130 17.26 -15.03 -10.40
CA THR A 130 17.79 -15.81 -11.53
C THR A 130 16.68 -16.48 -12.33
N ASP A 131 16.97 -16.89 -13.57
CA ASP A 131 16.00 -17.62 -14.39
C ASP A 131 15.64 -18.97 -13.77
N GLU A 132 16.59 -19.64 -13.12
CA GLU A 132 16.34 -20.88 -12.41
C GLU A 132 15.35 -20.68 -11.24
N GLN A 133 15.53 -19.63 -10.45
CA GLN A 133 14.60 -19.25 -9.38
C GLN A 133 13.20 -18.93 -9.93
N TYR A 134 13.15 -18.11 -10.99
CA TYR A 134 11.89 -17.68 -11.61
C TYR A 134 11.09 -18.84 -12.22
N HIS A 135 11.75 -19.85 -12.77
CA HIS A 135 11.13 -21.07 -13.31
C HIS A 135 10.99 -22.19 -12.28
N GLY A 136 11.17 -21.91 -11.01
CA GLY A 136 11.04 -22.86 -9.92
C GLY A 136 9.62 -23.41 -9.73
N VAL A 137 9.44 -24.18 -8.66
CA VAL A 137 8.15 -24.83 -8.34
C VAL A 137 7.08 -23.77 -8.05
N ARG A 138 5.97 -23.83 -8.79
CA ARG A 138 4.78 -22.97 -8.61
C ARG A 138 3.68 -23.72 -7.88
N ILE A 139 2.98 -22.97 -7.04
CA ILE A 139 1.75 -23.43 -6.39
C ILE A 139 0.69 -22.35 -6.56
N ARG A 140 -0.57 -22.76 -6.59
CA ARG A 140 -1.68 -21.85 -6.44
C ARG A 140 -2.05 -21.75 -4.97
N PRO A 141 -2.09 -20.55 -4.35
CA PRO A 141 -2.54 -20.43 -2.97
C PRO A 141 -3.94 -21.04 -2.86
N GLN A 142 -4.12 -21.89 -1.88
CA GLN A 142 -5.49 -22.32 -1.57
C GLN A 142 -6.25 -21.08 -1.11
N SER A 143 -7.37 -20.76 -1.79
CA SER A 143 -8.25 -19.68 -1.36
C SER A 143 -8.53 -19.86 0.13
N ARG A 144 -8.03 -18.97 0.96
CA ARG A 144 -8.39 -18.93 2.37
C ARG A 144 -9.88 -18.61 2.41
N SER A 145 -10.71 -19.62 2.57
CA SER A 145 -12.11 -19.44 2.91
C SER A 145 -12.15 -18.50 4.12
N MET A 146 -12.57 -17.28 3.91
CA MET A 146 -12.90 -16.38 5.02
C MET A 146 -14.14 -16.99 5.70
N ARG A 147 -13.90 -17.71 6.79
CA ARG A 147 -14.96 -18.10 7.73
C ARG A 147 -15.06 -17.07 8.83
#